data_80fd232d393fea2609754375bb4ddbbe
#
_entry.id   80fd232d393fea2609754375bb4ddbbe
#
_cell.length_a   1.000
_cell.length_b   1.000
_cell.length_c   1.000
_cell.angle_alpha   90.00
_cell.angle_beta   90.00
_cell.angle_gamma   90.00
#
_symmetry.space_group_name_H-M   'P 1'
#
loop_
_entity.id
_entity.type
_entity.pdbx_description
1 polymer ?
#
loop_
_entity_poly.entity_id
_entity_poly.type
_entity_poly.pdbx_seq_one_letter_code
_entity_poly.pdbx_strand_id
1 'polypeptide(L)'
;RVGKLDNGMRYYLRHNAKSTGLADFYIVYDVGSVQEEDSQNGLAHFLEHMMFNGTKHFPGDSMIRWLESIGMQFGTNLNAATGMEMTYYQLTQVPLKRESIVDSMLLILHDWSGYLALEDKKIDKERGVIVEELRQRNNAQFRVGNKAAASVFGDTRHAHRNMLGTEEFLRTFDPQVLRDFYKCWYRPDLQAIVIVGDFDVNEMEGKLKKVMADIPVAQHPKAKEVIRIPDNATPVVAVITDPEQQTCNANFYIRRAAVPKELNNRVGATYMNMMIHVATAMMNVRFGELAQQEGCPFASARLQNVPLTNTCDALELQVVARGNAIAEAFTSAYGELERVRRFGFTEEELEQVRTGILRGGKYAYETAGERENGMLVWECINHYVKNVPLMSPRHKWAVTQLMLAKQMTLQQVNELMQQLVSL
;
A
#
# COMPACT_ATOMS: atom_id res chain seq x y z
N ARG A 1 -9.95 16.84 9.63
CA ARG A 1 -10.73 16.20 10.70
C ARG A 1 -10.52 14.69 10.65
N VAL A 2 -10.23 14.10 11.81
CA VAL A 2 -10.18 12.64 12.00
C VAL A 2 -11.21 12.29 13.07
N GLY A 3 -12.01 11.26 12.83
CA GLY A 3 -13.03 10.82 13.76
C GLY A 3 -13.31 9.32 13.69
N LYS A 4 -14.19 8.88 14.59
CA LYS A 4 -14.68 7.52 14.66
C LYS A 4 -16.19 7.55 14.90
N LEU A 5 -16.95 6.79 14.12
CA LEU A 5 -18.38 6.62 14.30
C LEU A 5 -18.68 5.61 15.43
N ASP A 6 -19.90 5.64 15.95
CA ASP A 6 -20.32 4.75 17.04
C ASP A 6 -20.25 3.26 16.66
N ASN A 7 -20.38 2.94 15.37
CA ASN A 7 -20.26 1.58 14.85
C ASN A 7 -18.79 1.11 14.69
N GLY A 8 -17.82 1.96 15.00
CA GLY A 8 -16.40 1.64 14.92
C GLY A 8 -15.68 2.13 13.66
N MET A 9 -16.41 2.53 12.62
CA MET A 9 -15.83 3.04 11.37
C MET A 9 -15.03 4.32 11.63
N ARG A 10 -13.84 4.43 11.03
CA ARG A 10 -13.05 5.65 11.06
C ARG A 10 -13.38 6.56 9.87
N TYR A 11 -13.15 7.86 10.01
CA TYR A 11 -13.24 8.78 8.88
C TYR A 11 -12.17 9.86 8.94
N TYR A 12 -11.81 10.33 7.76
CA TYR A 12 -10.82 11.37 7.50
C TYR A 12 -11.43 12.36 6.51
N LEU A 13 -11.60 13.60 6.94
CA LEU A 13 -12.11 14.68 6.11
C LEU A 13 -11.08 15.79 6.03
N ARG A 14 -10.65 16.13 4.81
CA ARG A 14 -9.61 17.14 4.61
C ARG A 14 -9.98 18.09 3.50
N HIS A 15 -10.10 19.38 3.85
CA HIS A 15 -10.22 20.43 2.85
C HIS A 15 -8.95 20.58 2.03
N ASN A 16 -9.08 20.71 0.72
CA ASN A 16 -7.99 20.99 -0.23
C ASN A 16 -8.48 21.97 -1.30
N ALA A 17 -8.12 23.24 -1.17
CA ALA A 17 -8.50 24.29 -2.09
C ALA A 17 -7.86 24.17 -3.49
N LYS A 18 -6.77 23.37 -3.64
CA LYS A 18 -6.13 23.10 -4.94
C LYS A 18 -7.10 22.48 -5.93
N SER A 19 -7.95 21.59 -5.47
CA SER A 19 -8.94 20.87 -6.28
C SER A 19 -10.28 21.60 -6.32
N THR A 20 -10.30 22.86 -6.79
CA THR A 20 -11.49 23.73 -6.79
C THR A 20 -12.72 23.03 -7.33
N GLY A 21 -13.78 22.95 -6.51
CA GLY A 21 -15.06 22.34 -6.85
C GLY A 21 -15.01 20.81 -7.06
N LEU A 22 -13.93 20.14 -6.67
CA LEU A 22 -13.75 18.69 -6.81
C LEU A 22 -13.40 18.05 -5.47
N ALA A 23 -13.75 16.77 -5.30
CA ALA A 23 -13.30 15.95 -4.18
C ALA A 23 -13.07 14.49 -4.59
N ASP A 24 -12.23 13.83 -3.82
CA ASP A 24 -11.98 12.40 -3.92
C ASP A 24 -12.61 11.71 -2.71
N PHE A 25 -13.32 10.60 -2.97
CA PHE A 25 -14.02 9.80 -1.98
C PHE A 25 -13.45 8.38 -1.98
N TYR A 26 -13.01 7.91 -0.83
CA TYR A 26 -12.44 6.58 -0.66
C TYR A 26 -13.11 5.85 0.48
N ILE A 27 -13.29 4.53 0.32
CA ILE A 27 -13.49 3.62 1.43
C ILE A 27 -12.34 2.61 1.43
N VAL A 28 -11.75 2.41 2.61
CA VAL A 28 -10.57 1.57 2.81
C VAL A 28 -10.92 0.49 3.81
N TYR A 29 -10.56 -0.75 3.48
CA TYR A 29 -10.73 -1.92 4.33
C TYR A 29 -9.37 -2.39 4.81
N ASP A 30 -9.20 -2.55 6.10
CA ASP A 30 -8.05 -3.24 6.71
C ASP A 30 -8.23 -4.76 6.57
N VAL A 31 -8.50 -5.20 5.33
CA VAL A 31 -8.81 -6.56 4.90
C VAL A 31 -8.25 -6.77 3.49
N GLY A 32 -7.67 -7.93 3.24
CA GLY A 32 -7.17 -8.32 1.94
C GLY A 32 -7.15 -9.85 1.79
N SER A 33 -6.37 -10.36 0.84
CA SER A 33 -6.35 -11.80 0.54
C SER A 33 -5.82 -12.69 1.67
N VAL A 34 -5.06 -12.16 2.64
CA VAL A 34 -4.58 -12.95 3.79
C VAL A 34 -5.68 -13.31 4.79
N GLN A 35 -6.83 -12.64 4.73
CA GLN A 35 -8.01 -13.00 5.53
C GLN A 35 -8.78 -14.19 4.94
N GLU A 36 -8.49 -14.59 3.71
CA GLU A 36 -9.10 -15.75 3.07
C GLU A 36 -8.68 -17.06 3.76
N GLU A 37 -9.60 -17.97 3.92
CA GLU A 37 -9.28 -19.37 4.22
C GLU A 37 -8.78 -20.07 2.94
N ASP A 38 -8.21 -21.28 3.06
CA ASP A 38 -7.67 -22.00 1.89
C ASP A 38 -8.74 -22.29 0.83
N SER A 39 -9.99 -22.49 1.27
CA SER A 39 -11.17 -22.64 0.40
C SER A 39 -11.73 -21.32 -0.14
N GLN A 40 -11.05 -20.20 0.04
CA GLN A 40 -11.51 -18.86 -0.32
C GLN A 40 -10.50 -18.09 -1.20
N ASN A 41 -9.42 -18.74 -1.64
CA ASN A 41 -8.30 -18.10 -2.33
C ASN A 41 -8.73 -17.37 -3.61
N GLY A 42 -8.67 -16.04 -3.59
CA GLY A 42 -9.10 -15.14 -4.68
C GLY A 42 -10.43 -14.43 -4.43
N LEU A 43 -11.13 -14.71 -3.31
CA LEU A 43 -12.42 -14.08 -3.03
C LEU A 43 -12.34 -12.62 -2.63
N ALA A 44 -11.24 -12.18 -2.04
CA ALA A 44 -11.05 -10.76 -1.75
C ALA A 44 -11.06 -9.91 -3.04
N HIS A 45 -10.36 -10.37 -4.06
CA HIS A 45 -10.36 -9.73 -5.39
C HIS A 45 -11.70 -9.93 -6.11
N PHE A 46 -12.32 -11.11 -6.01
CA PHE A 46 -13.66 -11.33 -6.56
C PHE A 46 -14.68 -10.36 -5.96
N LEU A 47 -14.62 -10.13 -4.66
CA LEU A 47 -15.49 -9.20 -3.96
C LEU A 47 -15.24 -7.75 -4.40
N GLU A 48 -13.99 -7.40 -4.74
CA GLU A 48 -13.66 -6.10 -5.33
C GLU A 48 -14.51 -5.84 -6.58
N HIS A 49 -14.60 -6.78 -7.50
CA HIS A 49 -15.44 -6.69 -8.70
C HIS A 49 -16.94 -6.58 -8.37
N MET A 50 -17.39 -7.31 -7.35
CA MET A 50 -18.79 -7.32 -6.97
C MET A 50 -19.28 -6.00 -6.38
N MET A 51 -18.38 -5.11 -5.90
CA MET A 51 -18.73 -3.77 -5.47
C MET A 51 -19.39 -2.92 -6.56
N PHE A 52 -19.13 -3.24 -7.81
CA PHE A 52 -19.67 -2.54 -8.98
C PHE A 52 -20.86 -3.27 -9.62
N ASN A 53 -21.23 -4.44 -9.11
CA ASN A 53 -22.23 -5.33 -9.69
C ASN A 53 -23.61 -5.31 -9.00
N GLY A 54 -23.87 -4.27 -8.22
CA GLY A 54 -25.16 -4.03 -7.58
C GLY A 54 -25.09 -3.95 -6.06
N THR A 55 -25.81 -2.96 -5.55
CA THR A 55 -25.93 -2.67 -4.12
C THR A 55 -27.39 -2.42 -3.76
N LYS A 56 -27.69 -2.20 -2.48
CA LYS A 56 -29.05 -1.95 -1.97
C LYS A 56 -29.76 -0.78 -2.69
N HIS A 57 -29.07 0.34 -2.87
CA HIS A 57 -29.65 1.53 -3.49
C HIS A 57 -29.29 1.68 -4.96
N PHE A 58 -28.32 0.93 -5.45
CA PHE A 58 -27.88 0.94 -6.85
C PHE A 58 -27.92 -0.48 -7.43
N PRO A 59 -29.11 -0.97 -7.82
CA PRO A 59 -29.26 -2.34 -8.34
C PRO A 59 -28.57 -2.51 -9.70
N GLY A 60 -27.93 -3.64 -9.90
CA GLY A 60 -27.27 -4.01 -11.16
C GLY A 60 -26.20 -3.00 -11.57
N ASP A 61 -26.32 -2.44 -12.76
CA ASP A 61 -25.33 -1.50 -13.34
C ASP A 61 -25.73 -0.03 -13.12
N SER A 62 -26.74 0.24 -12.28
CA SER A 62 -27.29 1.58 -12.13
C SER A 62 -26.29 2.59 -11.55
N MET A 63 -25.39 2.14 -10.67
CA MET A 63 -24.33 2.99 -10.11
C MET A 63 -23.36 3.44 -11.21
N ILE A 64 -22.86 2.53 -12.02
CA ILE A 64 -21.92 2.83 -13.12
C ILE A 64 -22.57 3.80 -14.09
N ARG A 65 -23.79 3.52 -14.57
CA ARG A 65 -24.53 4.41 -15.48
C ARG A 65 -24.76 5.78 -14.89
N TRP A 66 -25.06 5.86 -13.60
CA TRP A 66 -25.25 7.15 -12.94
C TRP A 66 -23.93 7.93 -12.85
N LEU A 67 -22.83 7.28 -12.48
CA LEU A 67 -21.50 7.89 -12.45
C LEU A 67 -21.08 8.41 -13.84
N GLU A 68 -21.29 7.62 -14.89
CA GLU A 68 -21.04 8.03 -16.27
C GLU A 68 -21.89 9.24 -16.68
N SER A 69 -23.16 9.32 -16.23
CA SER A 69 -24.05 10.44 -16.52
C SER A 69 -23.60 11.78 -15.94
N ILE A 70 -22.76 11.75 -14.91
CA ILE A 70 -22.14 12.96 -14.31
C ILE A 70 -20.72 13.22 -14.82
N GLY A 71 -20.25 12.42 -15.80
CA GLY A 71 -18.96 12.57 -16.47
C GLY A 71 -17.80 11.77 -15.85
N MET A 72 -18.08 10.86 -14.93
CA MET A 72 -17.07 9.97 -14.37
C MET A 72 -16.87 8.72 -15.25
N GLN A 73 -15.65 8.24 -15.34
CA GLN A 73 -15.29 7.08 -16.18
C GLN A 73 -14.70 5.96 -15.32
N PHE A 74 -15.12 4.71 -15.61
CA PHE A 74 -14.51 3.53 -15.02
C PHE A 74 -13.02 3.42 -15.42
N GLY A 75 -12.18 3.03 -14.49
CA GLY A 75 -10.72 2.97 -14.67
C GLY A 75 -9.99 4.29 -14.52
N THR A 76 -10.65 5.44 -14.75
CA THR A 76 -10.06 6.77 -14.56
C THR A 76 -10.49 7.40 -13.22
N ASN A 77 -11.79 7.57 -13.02
CA ASN A 77 -12.35 8.20 -11.81
C ASN A 77 -12.87 7.19 -10.79
N LEU A 78 -13.33 6.05 -11.28
CA LEU A 78 -13.85 4.94 -10.51
C LEU A 78 -12.87 3.78 -10.64
N ASN A 79 -12.28 3.37 -9.51
CA ASN A 79 -11.29 2.29 -9.48
C ASN A 79 -11.27 1.63 -8.09
N ALA A 80 -10.60 0.49 -8.00
CA ALA A 80 -10.37 -0.24 -6.77
C ALA A 80 -9.03 -0.99 -6.83
N ALA A 81 -8.55 -1.45 -5.70
CA ALA A 81 -7.42 -2.36 -5.66
C ALA A 81 -7.49 -3.24 -4.41
N THR A 82 -7.24 -4.52 -4.62
CA THR A 82 -7.08 -5.52 -3.56
C THR A 82 -5.60 -5.85 -3.37
N GLY A 83 -5.13 -5.73 -2.14
CA GLY A 83 -3.82 -6.17 -1.72
C GLY A 83 -3.91 -7.39 -0.78
N MET A 84 -2.76 -7.83 -0.28
CA MET A 84 -2.73 -8.93 0.70
C MET A 84 -3.40 -8.55 2.02
N GLU A 85 -3.24 -7.30 2.49
CA GLU A 85 -3.68 -6.88 3.83
C GLU A 85 -4.66 -5.72 3.83
N MET A 86 -4.93 -5.12 2.66
CA MET A 86 -5.80 -3.96 2.50
C MET A 86 -6.50 -3.99 1.14
N THR A 87 -7.75 -3.53 1.13
CA THR A 87 -8.52 -3.27 -0.10
C THR A 87 -9.05 -1.84 -0.03
N TYR A 88 -9.13 -1.15 -1.16
CA TYR A 88 -9.75 0.17 -1.20
C TYR A 88 -10.54 0.37 -2.49
N TYR A 89 -11.53 1.27 -2.42
CA TYR A 89 -12.36 1.72 -3.53
C TYR A 89 -12.31 3.24 -3.58
N GLN A 90 -12.26 3.78 -4.78
CA GLN A 90 -12.09 5.21 -4.98
C GLN A 90 -13.03 5.78 -6.03
N LEU A 91 -13.51 6.99 -5.74
CA LEU A 91 -14.22 7.87 -6.64
C LEU A 91 -13.46 9.20 -6.65
N THR A 92 -12.70 9.47 -7.72
CA THR A 92 -11.79 10.62 -7.80
C THR A 92 -12.32 11.70 -8.72
N GLN A 93 -11.92 12.96 -8.45
CA GLN A 93 -12.30 14.14 -9.21
C GLN A 93 -13.83 14.32 -9.32
N VAL A 94 -14.55 13.98 -8.24
CA VAL A 94 -16.02 14.12 -8.17
C VAL A 94 -16.39 15.59 -8.18
N PRO A 95 -17.28 16.05 -9.10
CA PRO A 95 -17.72 17.44 -9.13
C PRO A 95 -18.69 17.74 -7.98
N LEU A 96 -18.38 18.76 -7.17
CA LEU A 96 -19.18 19.15 -6.00
C LEU A 96 -20.26 20.21 -6.31
N LYS A 97 -20.46 20.52 -7.57
CA LYS A 97 -21.36 21.60 -8.03
C LYS A 97 -22.85 21.43 -7.69
N ARG A 98 -23.26 20.22 -7.31
CA ARG A 98 -24.62 19.90 -6.87
C ARG A 98 -24.58 19.04 -5.60
N GLU A 99 -25.36 19.44 -4.60
CA GLU A 99 -25.47 18.72 -3.33
C GLU A 99 -25.89 17.24 -3.52
N SER A 100 -26.81 16.99 -4.47
CA SER A 100 -27.27 15.65 -4.81
C SER A 100 -26.15 14.71 -5.29
N ILE A 101 -25.06 15.25 -5.88
CA ILE A 101 -23.90 14.43 -6.24
C ILE A 101 -23.17 13.99 -4.98
N VAL A 102 -22.93 14.91 -4.04
CA VAL A 102 -22.28 14.60 -2.75
C VAL A 102 -23.09 13.57 -1.98
N ASP A 103 -24.40 13.73 -1.89
CA ASP A 103 -25.29 12.80 -1.19
C ASP A 103 -25.27 11.41 -1.83
N SER A 104 -25.24 11.34 -3.16
CA SER A 104 -25.11 10.06 -3.89
C SER A 104 -23.74 9.41 -3.68
N MET A 105 -22.64 10.19 -3.63
CA MET A 105 -21.30 9.64 -3.32
C MET A 105 -21.27 9.04 -1.92
N LEU A 106 -21.83 9.74 -0.94
CA LEU A 106 -21.92 9.22 0.42
C LEU A 106 -22.79 7.95 0.49
N LEU A 107 -23.87 7.89 -0.29
CA LEU A 107 -24.72 6.71 -0.39
C LEU A 107 -24.00 5.52 -1.07
N ILE A 108 -23.16 5.77 -2.07
CA ILE A 108 -22.29 4.73 -2.65
C ILE A 108 -21.33 4.18 -1.59
N LEU A 109 -20.65 5.05 -0.84
CA LEU A 109 -19.75 4.61 0.24
C LEU A 109 -20.50 3.84 1.32
N HIS A 110 -21.72 4.25 1.66
CA HIS A 110 -22.61 3.54 2.59
C HIS A 110 -22.91 2.13 2.09
N ASP A 111 -23.34 2.00 0.86
CA ASP A 111 -23.67 0.70 0.28
C ASP A 111 -22.43 -0.21 0.14
N TRP A 112 -21.31 0.34 -0.24
CA TRP A 112 -20.04 -0.39 -0.26
C TRP A 112 -19.64 -0.87 1.14
N SER A 113 -19.95 -0.12 2.18
CA SER A 113 -19.61 -0.50 3.55
C SER A 113 -20.27 -1.80 4.02
N GLY A 114 -21.53 -2.07 3.65
CA GLY A 114 -22.24 -3.20 4.23
C GLY A 114 -23.46 -3.69 3.45
N TYR A 115 -23.74 -3.18 2.26
CA TYR A 115 -25.02 -3.42 1.56
C TYR A 115 -24.87 -3.85 0.11
N LEU A 116 -23.90 -4.75 -0.18
CA LEU A 116 -23.78 -5.38 -1.49
C LEU A 116 -24.93 -6.36 -1.73
N ALA A 117 -25.41 -6.43 -2.96
CA ALA A 117 -26.48 -7.34 -3.35
C ALA A 117 -25.99 -8.79 -3.47
N LEU A 118 -24.82 -9.04 -4.03
CA LEU A 118 -24.18 -10.35 -4.21
C LEU A 118 -25.15 -11.39 -4.84
N GLU A 119 -25.85 -10.99 -5.90
CA GLU A 119 -26.78 -11.85 -6.61
C GLU A 119 -26.06 -12.98 -7.37
N ASP A 120 -26.56 -14.23 -7.30
CA ASP A 120 -25.93 -15.38 -7.95
C ASP A 120 -25.68 -15.15 -9.44
N LYS A 121 -26.65 -14.61 -10.16
CA LYS A 121 -26.52 -14.33 -11.61
C LYS A 121 -25.39 -13.35 -11.91
N LYS A 122 -25.15 -12.37 -11.04
CA LYS A 122 -24.06 -11.40 -11.18
C LYS A 122 -22.71 -12.03 -10.83
N ILE A 123 -22.66 -12.85 -9.78
CA ILE A 123 -21.48 -13.63 -9.41
C ILE A 123 -21.08 -14.56 -10.57
N ASP A 124 -22.03 -15.32 -11.13
CA ASP A 124 -21.75 -16.24 -12.23
C ASP A 124 -21.25 -15.52 -13.50
N LYS A 125 -21.82 -14.35 -13.80
CA LYS A 125 -21.35 -13.53 -14.91
C LYS A 125 -19.90 -13.06 -14.68
N GLU A 126 -19.57 -12.64 -13.46
CA GLU A 126 -18.27 -12.07 -13.12
C GLU A 126 -17.12 -13.10 -13.13
N ARG A 127 -17.42 -14.40 -12.90
CA ARG A 127 -16.43 -15.49 -12.98
C ARG A 127 -15.61 -15.44 -14.27
N GLY A 128 -16.28 -15.26 -15.40
CA GLY A 128 -15.62 -15.18 -16.71
C GLY A 128 -14.72 -13.96 -16.86
N VAL A 129 -15.14 -12.81 -16.31
CA VAL A 129 -14.39 -11.57 -16.35
C VAL A 129 -13.07 -11.70 -15.56
N ILE A 130 -13.15 -12.24 -14.34
CA ILE A 130 -11.96 -12.40 -13.47
C ILE A 130 -11.01 -13.47 -14.01
N VAL A 131 -11.53 -14.56 -14.57
CA VAL A 131 -10.70 -15.57 -15.25
C VAL A 131 -9.95 -14.98 -16.44
N GLU A 132 -10.60 -14.11 -17.22
CA GLU A 132 -9.92 -13.43 -18.33
C GLU A 132 -8.86 -12.46 -17.82
N GLU A 133 -9.12 -11.71 -16.75
CA GLU A 133 -8.12 -10.86 -16.11
C GLU A 133 -6.92 -11.68 -15.59
N LEU A 134 -7.15 -12.83 -14.96
CA LEU A 134 -6.09 -13.75 -14.53
C LEU A 134 -5.19 -14.14 -15.70
N ARG A 135 -5.77 -14.44 -16.87
CA ARG A 135 -5.03 -14.78 -18.08
C ARG A 135 -4.20 -13.61 -18.59
N GLN A 136 -4.77 -12.41 -18.62
CA GLN A 136 -4.08 -11.20 -19.07
C GLN A 136 -2.92 -10.80 -18.14
N ARG A 137 -3.08 -11.00 -16.85
CA ARG A 137 -2.03 -10.72 -15.84
C ARG A 137 -0.96 -11.80 -15.73
N ASN A 138 -1.12 -12.94 -16.39
CA ASN A 138 -0.17 -14.07 -16.36
C ASN A 138 1.08 -13.81 -17.21
N ASN A 139 1.84 -12.77 -16.89
CA ASN A 139 3.14 -12.45 -17.49
C ASN A 139 4.29 -13.02 -16.65
N ALA A 140 5.53 -12.92 -17.19
CA ALA A 140 6.73 -13.42 -16.52
C ALA A 140 6.90 -12.89 -15.08
N GLN A 141 6.67 -11.59 -14.86
CA GLN A 141 6.82 -10.97 -13.54
C GLN A 141 5.85 -11.57 -12.51
N PHE A 142 4.59 -11.77 -12.90
CA PHE A 142 3.59 -12.40 -12.05
C PHE A 142 3.95 -13.86 -11.70
N ARG A 143 4.36 -14.64 -12.70
CA ARG A 143 4.77 -16.04 -12.47
C ARG A 143 6.01 -16.16 -11.60
N VAL A 144 7.02 -15.33 -11.83
CA VAL A 144 8.25 -15.26 -11.02
C VAL A 144 7.93 -14.84 -9.59
N GLY A 145 7.09 -13.79 -9.41
CA GLY A 145 6.67 -13.32 -8.10
C GLY A 145 5.96 -14.40 -7.29
N ASN A 146 5.01 -15.12 -7.89
CA ASN A 146 4.31 -16.22 -7.22
C ASN A 146 5.26 -17.38 -6.82
N LYS A 147 6.22 -17.72 -7.69
CA LYS A 147 7.23 -18.76 -7.36
C LYS A 147 8.18 -18.32 -6.24
N ALA A 148 8.48 -17.00 -6.17
CA ALA A 148 9.36 -16.44 -5.15
C ALA A 148 8.68 -16.29 -3.77
N ALA A 149 7.36 -16.27 -3.70
CA ALA A 149 6.61 -15.91 -2.50
C ALA A 149 7.00 -16.73 -1.27
N ALA A 150 7.16 -18.06 -1.41
CA ALA A 150 7.56 -18.93 -0.30
C ALA A 150 8.97 -18.61 0.23
N SER A 151 9.90 -18.20 -0.62
CA SER A 151 11.25 -17.79 -0.19
C SER A 151 11.26 -16.46 0.56
N VAL A 152 10.30 -15.58 0.28
CA VAL A 152 10.18 -14.26 0.91
C VAL A 152 9.34 -14.32 2.18
N PHE A 153 8.23 -15.05 2.18
CA PHE A 153 7.23 -15.05 3.25
C PHE A 153 7.23 -16.33 4.11
N GLY A 154 8.13 -17.29 3.82
CA GLY A 154 8.12 -18.60 4.48
C GLY A 154 6.81 -19.36 4.23
N ASP A 155 6.50 -20.32 5.10
CA ASP A 155 5.24 -21.08 5.05
C ASP A 155 4.10 -20.33 5.76
N THR A 156 3.72 -19.18 5.20
CA THR A 156 2.63 -18.34 5.72
C THR A 156 1.55 -18.12 4.68
N ARG A 157 0.40 -17.60 5.10
CA ARG A 157 -0.68 -17.23 4.16
C ARG A 157 -0.20 -16.24 3.09
N HIS A 158 0.73 -15.34 3.38
CA HIS A 158 1.29 -14.43 2.38
C HIS A 158 1.98 -15.17 1.22
N ALA A 159 2.58 -16.34 1.49
CA ALA A 159 3.19 -17.17 0.45
C ALA A 159 2.17 -17.97 -0.38
N HIS A 160 1.05 -18.32 0.23
CA HIS A 160 0.08 -19.24 -0.36
C HIS A 160 -1.15 -18.54 -0.98
N ARG A 161 -1.32 -17.23 -0.75
CA ARG A 161 -2.44 -16.47 -1.34
C ARG A 161 -2.05 -15.93 -2.70
N ASN A 162 -2.69 -16.47 -3.74
CA ASN A 162 -2.74 -15.81 -5.04
C ASN A 162 -3.92 -14.84 -5.04
N MET A 163 -3.65 -13.54 -5.02
CA MET A 163 -4.70 -12.51 -4.98
C MET A 163 -5.77 -12.67 -6.05
N LEU A 164 -5.40 -13.19 -7.22
CA LEU A 164 -6.34 -13.43 -8.32
C LEU A 164 -7.05 -14.79 -8.23
N GLY A 165 -6.64 -15.66 -7.30
CA GLY A 165 -7.15 -17.02 -7.20
C GLY A 165 -6.62 -17.95 -8.30
N THR A 166 -7.28 -19.09 -8.46
CA THR A 166 -7.04 -20.06 -9.56
C THR A 166 -8.24 -20.14 -10.46
N GLU A 167 -8.04 -20.42 -11.75
CA GLU A 167 -9.15 -20.57 -12.72
C GLU A 167 -10.16 -21.62 -12.26
N GLU A 168 -9.68 -22.76 -11.75
CA GLU A 168 -10.54 -23.85 -11.26
C GLU A 168 -11.45 -23.37 -10.12
N PHE A 169 -10.88 -22.75 -9.10
CA PHE A 169 -11.64 -22.23 -7.96
C PHE A 169 -12.63 -21.14 -8.38
N LEU A 170 -12.19 -20.17 -9.18
CA LEU A 170 -13.02 -19.05 -9.63
C LEU A 170 -14.26 -19.52 -10.42
N ARG A 171 -14.14 -20.62 -11.16
CA ARG A 171 -15.26 -21.19 -11.93
C ARG A 171 -16.25 -21.98 -11.08
N THR A 172 -15.85 -22.49 -9.92
CA THR A 172 -16.61 -23.54 -9.23
C THR A 172 -17.02 -23.20 -7.79
N PHE A 173 -16.49 -22.16 -7.17
CA PHE A 173 -16.84 -21.85 -5.78
C PHE A 173 -18.34 -21.59 -5.59
N ASP A 174 -18.88 -22.01 -4.45
CA ASP A 174 -20.26 -21.73 -4.07
C ASP A 174 -20.41 -20.22 -3.75
N PRO A 175 -21.37 -19.50 -4.36
CA PRO A 175 -21.66 -18.10 -4.03
C PRO A 175 -21.83 -17.81 -2.53
N GLN A 176 -22.26 -18.79 -1.75
CA GLN A 176 -22.39 -18.64 -0.31
C GLN A 176 -21.04 -18.39 0.38
N VAL A 177 -19.97 -19.01 -0.10
CA VAL A 177 -18.60 -18.79 0.45
C VAL A 177 -18.15 -17.34 0.27
N LEU A 178 -18.50 -16.70 -0.84
CA LEU A 178 -18.24 -15.26 -1.05
C LEU A 178 -19.05 -14.39 -0.08
N ARG A 179 -20.34 -14.71 0.11
CA ARG A 179 -21.19 -14.00 1.08
C ARG A 179 -20.71 -14.15 2.51
N ASP A 180 -20.20 -15.33 2.87
CA ASP A 180 -19.64 -15.59 4.20
C ASP A 180 -18.35 -14.80 4.43
N PHE A 181 -17.47 -14.72 3.42
CA PHE A 181 -16.30 -13.86 3.46
C PHE A 181 -16.68 -12.39 3.64
N TYR A 182 -17.64 -11.90 2.86
CA TYR A 182 -18.16 -10.53 2.95
C TYR A 182 -18.70 -10.22 4.34
N LYS A 183 -19.61 -11.04 4.88
CA LYS A 183 -20.20 -10.86 6.21
C LYS A 183 -19.15 -10.90 7.33
N CYS A 184 -18.13 -11.73 7.18
CA CYS A 184 -17.08 -11.87 8.17
C CYS A 184 -16.18 -10.64 8.26
N TRP A 185 -15.79 -10.08 7.10
CA TRP A 185 -14.69 -9.14 7.03
C TRP A 185 -15.08 -7.72 6.62
N TYR A 186 -16.19 -7.51 5.90
CA TYR A 186 -16.64 -6.19 5.46
C TYR A 186 -17.56 -5.57 6.52
N ARG A 187 -16.94 -5.12 7.61
CA ARG A 187 -17.60 -4.59 8.78
C ARG A 187 -16.98 -3.26 9.22
N PRO A 188 -17.76 -2.35 9.86
CA PRO A 188 -17.35 -0.96 10.08
C PRO A 188 -16.09 -0.80 10.93
N ASP A 189 -15.80 -1.70 11.87
CA ASP A 189 -14.59 -1.65 12.70
C ASP A 189 -13.28 -1.90 11.92
N LEU A 190 -13.37 -2.46 10.71
CA LEU A 190 -12.27 -2.67 9.78
C LEU A 190 -12.29 -1.70 8.59
N GLN A 191 -13.06 -0.62 8.67
CA GLN A 191 -13.25 0.33 7.56
C GLN A 191 -12.85 1.74 7.94
N ALA A 192 -12.40 2.49 6.93
CA ALA A 192 -12.23 3.94 7.03
C ALA A 192 -12.73 4.63 5.77
N ILE A 193 -13.41 5.76 5.94
CA ILE A 193 -13.77 6.67 4.87
C ILE A 193 -12.77 7.81 4.83
N VAL A 194 -12.26 8.11 3.64
CA VAL A 194 -11.34 9.22 3.41
C VAL A 194 -11.93 10.12 2.32
N ILE A 195 -12.19 11.39 2.65
CA ILE A 195 -12.69 12.38 1.70
C ILE A 195 -11.76 13.59 1.72
N VAL A 196 -11.21 13.92 0.57
CA VAL A 196 -10.29 15.05 0.39
C VAL A 196 -10.75 15.90 -0.80
N GLY A 197 -10.89 17.22 -0.61
CA GLY A 197 -11.29 18.11 -1.69
C GLY A 197 -11.77 19.47 -1.22
N ASP A 198 -12.42 20.21 -2.12
CA ASP A 198 -12.87 21.58 -1.90
C ASP A 198 -14.29 21.64 -1.30
N PHE A 199 -14.40 21.27 -0.02
CA PHE A 199 -15.68 21.25 0.71
C PHE A 199 -15.53 21.80 2.14
N ASP A 200 -16.65 22.22 2.75
CA ASP A 200 -16.67 22.51 4.18
C ASP A 200 -16.65 21.22 4.99
N VAL A 201 -15.66 21.11 5.88
CA VAL A 201 -15.41 19.89 6.68
C VAL A 201 -16.55 19.62 7.67
N ASN A 202 -17.18 20.64 8.24
CA ASN A 202 -18.26 20.46 9.23
C ASN A 202 -19.54 19.99 8.54
N GLU A 203 -19.85 20.56 7.38
CA GLU A 203 -21.00 20.15 6.56
C GLU A 203 -20.84 18.69 6.10
N MET A 204 -19.68 18.35 5.54
CA MET A 204 -19.38 17.00 5.09
C MET A 204 -19.44 15.98 6.24
N GLU A 205 -18.92 16.35 7.41
CA GLU A 205 -18.99 15.49 8.60
C GLU A 205 -20.44 15.23 9.04
N GLY A 206 -21.29 16.26 9.02
CA GLY A 206 -22.71 16.13 9.35
C GLY A 206 -23.44 15.18 8.39
N LYS A 207 -23.20 15.34 7.07
CA LYS A 207 -23.75 14.45 6.04
C LYS A 207 -23.26 13.03 6.18
N LEU A 208 -21.95 12.84 6.37
CA LEU A 208 -21.33 11.51 6.56
C LEU A 208 -21.94 10.78 7.76
N LYS A 209 -22.00 11.44 8.92
CA LYS A 209 -22.57 10.84 10.14
C LYS A 209 -24.01 10.43 9.96
N LYS A 210 -24.81 11.25 9.27
CA LYS A 210 -26.24 10.96 8.99
C LYS A 210 -26.40 9.75 8.08
N VAL A 211 -25.61 9.68 7.00
CA VAL A 211 -25.72 8.58 6.01
C VAL A 211 -25.23 7.25 6.59
N MET A 212 -24.19 7.27 7.44
CA MET A 212 -23.61 6.05 8.01
C MET A 212 -24.29 5.58 9.33
N ALA A 213 -25.30 6.27 9.80
CA ALA A 213 -25.90 6.04 11.11
C ALA A 213 -26.62 4.68 11.25
N ASP A 214 -27.15 4.13 10.16
CA ASP A 214 -27.88 2.85 10.14
C ASP A 214 -26.99 1.62 9.93
N ILE A 215 -25.69 1.81 9.69
CA ILE A 215 -24.74 0.71 9.58
C ILE A 215 -24.50 0.11 10.98
N PRO A 216 -24.87 -1.15 11.21
CA PRO A 216 -24.83 -1.73 12.56
C PRO A 216 -23.41 -2.00 13.02
N VAL A 217 -23.22 -2.01 14.35
CA VAL A 217 -22.00 -2.52 14.96
C VAL A 217 -21.89 -4.01 14.69
N ALA A 218 -20.69 -4.47 14.33
CA ALA A 218 -20.44 -5.89 14.10
C ALA A 218 -20.70 -6.71 15.39
N GLN A 219 -21.54 -7.75 15.27
CA GLN A 219 -21.85 -8.64 16.37
C GLN A 219 -20.86 -9.81 16.38
N HIS A 220 -20.18 -10.04 17.51
CA HIS A 220 -19.21 -11.11 17.69
C HIS A 220 -18.17 -11.19 16.54
N PRO A 221 -17.44 -10.09 16.25
CA PRO A 221 -16.55 -10.04 15.11
C PRO A 221 -15.40 -11.04 15.27
N LYS A 222 -15.10 -11.79 14.19
CA LYS A 222 -13.91 -12.63 14.12
C LYS A 222 -12.67 -11.71 14.24
N ALA A 223 -11.76 -12.02 15.14
CA ALA A 223 -10.51 -11.27 15.27
C ALA A 223 -9.64 -11.47 14.03
N LYS A 224 -8.95 -10.40 13.60
CA LYS A 224 -7.90 -10.54 12.59
C LYS A 224 -6.73 -11.30 13.19
N GLU A 225 -6.27 -12.32 12.49
CA GLU A 225 -5.06 -13.03 12.85
C GLU A 225 -3.83 -12.15 12.56
N VAL A 226 -2.91 -12.11 13.52
CA VAL A 226 -1.61 -11.45 13.34
C VAL A 226 -0.63 -12.46 12.75
N ILE A 227 -0.41 -12.41 11.45
CA ILE A 227 0.50 -13.32 10.76
C ILE A 227 1.91 -12.75 10.86
N ARG A 228 2.83 -13.52 11.45
CA ARG A 228 4.25 -13.19 11.55
C ARG A 228 5.03 -14.04 10.56
N ILE A 229 5.93 -13.41 9.81
CA ILE A 229 6.85 -14.13 8.97
C ILE A 229 7.90 -14.77 9.87
N PRO A 230 8.06 -16.12 9.84
CA PRO A 230 9.06 -16.79 10.67
C PRO A 230 10.46 -16.39 10.25
N ASP A 231 11.35 -16.31 11.21
CA ASP A 231 12.78 -16.11 10.95
C ASP A 231 13.39 -17.40 10.37
N ASN A 232 14.54 -17.28 9.70
CA ASN A 232 15.25 -18.41 9.13
C ASN A 232 16.68 -18.49 9.70
N ALA A 233 17.07 -19.68 10.15
CA ALA A 233 18.40 -19.92 10.74
C ALA A 233 19.53 -19.87 9.70
N THR A 234 19.23 -20.07 8.44
CA THR A 234 20.17 -20.02 7.31
C THR A 234 19.56 -19.23 6.16
N PRO A 235 20.38 -18.59 5.32
CA PRO A 235 19.88 -17.89 4.14
C PRO A 235 19.05 -18.81 3.24
N VAL A 236 17.90 -18.32 2.80
CA VAL A 236 17.06 -19.00 1.82
C VAL A 236 17.43 -18.48 0.43
N VAL A 237 17.77 -19.39 -0.48
CA VAL A 237 18.12 -19.05 -1.86
C VAL A 237 17.09 -19.65 -2.80
N ALA A 238 16.49 -18.84 -3.64
CA ALA A 238 15.58 -19.26 -4.70
C ALA A 238 16.12 -18.80 -6.05
N VAL A 239 16.29 -19.75 -6.98
CA VAL A 239 16.62 -19.45 -8.37
C VAL A 239 15.37 -19.73 -9.22
N ILE A 240 14.85 -18.68 -9.84
CA ILE A 240 13.59 -18.76 -10.56
C ILE A 240 13.84 -18.33 -11.98
N THR A 241 13.41 -19.15 -12.93
CA THR A 241 13.50 -18.88 -14.36
C THR A 241 12.12 -18.81 -14.99
N ASP A 242 11.99 -17.95 -15.97
CA ASP A 242 10.81 -17.85 -16.83
C ASP A 242 11.27 -17.51 -18.27
N PRO A 243 10.76 -18.19 -19.31
CA PRO A 243 11.22 -18.00 -20.68
C PRO A 243 10.94 -16.61 -21.25
N GLU A 244 10.00 -15.87 -20.68
CA GLU A 244 9.65 -14.51 -21.10
C GLU A 244 10.38 -13.43 -20.27
N GLN A 245 11.19 -13.82 -19.27
CA GLN A 245 11.94 -12.86 -18.46
C GLN A 245 13.04 -12.19 -19.26
N GLN A 246 13.00 -10.87 -19.39
CA GLN A 246 13.91 -10.09 -20.21
C GLN A 246 15.21 -9.68 -19.51
N THR A 247 15.22 -9.68 -18.19
CA THR A 247 16.36 -9.21 -17.39
C THR A 247 16.76 -10.23 -16.34
N CYS A 248 18.05 -10.32 -16.04
CA CYS A 248 18.56 -11.04 -14.88
C CYS A 248 18.65 -10.08 -13.71
N ASN A 249 17.91 -10.39 -12.64
CA ASN A 249 17.92 -9.60 -11.42
C ASN A 249 17.99 -10.48 -10.19
N ALA A 250 18.61 -9.96 -9.12
CA ALA A 250 18.62 -10.54 -7.80
C ALA A 250 17.96 -9.58 -6.81
N ASN A 251 17.11 -10.12 -5.94
CA ASN A 251 16.55 -9.40 -4.80
C ASN A 251 17.03 -10.10 -3.53
N PHE A 252 17.67 -9.36 -2.66
CA PHE A 252 18.17 -9.85 -1.38
C PHE A 252 17.48 -9.12 -0.26
N TYR A 253 16.85 -9.86 0.65
CA TYR A 253 16.04 -9.31 1.74
C TYR A 253 16.66 -9.65 3.09
N ILE A 254 16.95 -8.63 3.89
CA ILE A 254 17.21 -8.77 5.32
C ILE A 254 15.93 -8.40 6.05
N ARG A 255 15.19 -9.40 6.50
CA ARG A 255 13.89 -9.23 7.14
C ARG A 255 14.06 -8.83 8.60
N ARG A 256 13.13 -8.01 9.09
CA ARG A 256 13.04 -7.64 10.50
C ARG A 256 11.58 -7.42 10.90
N ALA A 257 11.30 -7.49 12.20
CA ALA A 257 9.99 -7.13 12.70
C ALA A 257 9.66 -5.68 12.35
N ALA A 258 8.46 -5.45 11.80
CA ALA A 258 7.95 -4.10 11.59
C ALA A 258 7.69 -3.41 12.94
N VAL A 259 7.78 -2.08 12.96
CA VAL A 259 7.39 -1.32 14.14
C VAL A 259 5.90 -1.57 14.43
N PRO A 260 5.53 -1.99 15.66
CA PRO A 260 4.12 -2.19 16.00
C PRO A 260 3.27 -0.95 15.71
N LYS A 261 2.07 -1.16 15.16
CA LYS A 261 1.17 -0.08 14.72
C LYS A 261 0.98 1.00 15.79
N GLU A 262 0.89 0.60 17.07
CA GLU A 262 0.68 1.48 18.22
C GLU A 262 1.89 2.41 18.50
N LEU A 263 3.07 2.02 18.04
CA LEU A 263 4.31 2.77 18.22
C LEU A 263 4.70 3.62 17.00
N ASN A 264 4.08 3.40 15.85
CA ASN A 264 4.44 4.08 14.61
C ASN A 264 4.22 5.61 14.65
N ASN A 265 3.34 6.10 15.53
CA ASN A 265 3.12 7.53 15.72
C ASN A 265 4.09 8.19 16.73
N ARG A 266 5.09 7.46 17.21
CA ARG A 266 6.08 7.97 18.14
C ARG A 266 7.24 8.66 17.42
N VAL A 267 7.84 9.63 18.09
CA VAL A 267 9.00 10.37 17.55
C VAL A 267 10.16 9.42 17.23
N GLY A 268 10.40 8.41 18.08
CA GLY A 268 11.44 7.40 17.84
C GLY A 268 11.25 6.62 16.53
N ALA A 269 10.03 6.21 16.21
CA ALA A 269 9.72 5.54 14.94
C ALA A 269 9.96 6.48 13.74
N THR A 270 9.54 7.74 13.85
CA THR A 270 9.79 8.76 12.81
C THR A 270 11.29 8.99 12.61
N TYR A 271 12.05 9.08 13.70
CA TYR A 271 13.51 9.26 13.65
C TYR A 271 14.22 8.04 13.04
N MET A 272 13.85 6.83 13.45
CA MET A 272 14.39 5.60 12.89
C MET A 272 14.13 5.50 11.38
N ASN A 273 12.90 5.77 10.94
CA ASN A 273 12.55 5.78 9.51
C ASN A 273 13.35 6.83 8.72
N MET A 274 13.61 8.00 9.33
CA MET A 274 14.45 9.04 8.71
C MET A 274 15.90 8.57 8.61
N MET A 275 16.46 7.94 9.64
CA MET A 275 17.82 7.40 9.60
C MET A 275 17.96 6.31 8.54
N ILE A 276 17.00 5.39 8.45
CA ILE A 276 16.99 4.35 7.40
C ILE A 276 16.92 5.00 6.01
N HIS A 277 16.10 6.03 5.85
CA HIS A 277 16.01 6.77 4.59
C HIS A 277 17.34 7.42 4.21
N VAL A 278 18.01 8.07 5.16
CA VAL A 278 19.34 8.67 4.93
C VAL A 278 20.36 7.60 4.56
N ALA A 279 20.45 6.52 5.34
CA ALA A 279 21.40 5.44 5.10
C ALA A 279 21.21 4.77 3.73
N THR A 280 19.97 4.47 3.35
CA THR A 280 19.66 3.90 2.03
C THR A 280 19.91 4.89 0.90
N ALA A 281 19.65 6.18 1.11
CA ALA A 281 19.97 7.22 0.12
C ALA A 281 21.48 7.35 -0.11
N MET A 282 22.30 7.33 0.95
CA MET A 282 23.78 7.35 0.83
C MET A 282 24.26 6.13 0.05
N MET A 283 23.74 4.94 0.36
CA MET A 283 24.09 3.73 -0.39
C MET A 283 23.71 3.82 -1.87
N ASN A 284 22.55 4.37 -2.17
CA ASN A 284 22.07 4.51 -3.55
C ASN A 284 22.89 5.54 -4.37
N VAL A 285 23.47 6.55 -3.74
CA VAL A 285 24.45 7.45 -4.39
C VAL A 285 25.67 6.63 -4.84
N ARG A 286 26.26 5.82 -3.95
CA ARG A 286 27.41 4.95 -4.30
C ARG A 286 27.07 3.97 -5.42
N PHE A 287 25.90 3.32 -5.36
CA PHE A 287 25.46 2.42 -6.42
C PHE A 287 25.31 3.13 -7.78
N GLY A 288 24.78 4.38 -7.76
CA GLY A 288 24.66 5.19 -8.95
C GLY A 288 26.03 5.54 -9.57
N GLU A 289 27.02 5.87 -8.74
CA GLU A 289 28.39 6.15 -9.19
C GLU A 289 29.10 4.90 -9.72
N LEU A 290 28.96 3.77 -9.03
CA LEU A 290 29.52 2.48 -9.46
C LEU A 290 28.92 2.02 -10.79
N ALA A 291 27.61 2.17 -10.98
CA ALA A 291 26.93 1.77 -12.22
C ALA A 291 27.41 2.54 -13.45
N GLN A 292 28.02 3.72 -13.28
CA GLN A 292 28.59 4.53 -14.36
C GLN A 292 30.04 4.16 -14.69
N GLN A 293 30.73 3.37 -13.85
CA GLN A 293 32.11 2.97 -14.09
C GLN A 293 32.19 1.93 -15.21
N GLU A 294 33.24 2.04 -16.03
CA GLU A 294 33.53 1.05 -17.06
C GLU A 294 33.77 -0.33 -16.43
N GLY A 295 33.18 -1.36 -17.01
CA GLY A 295 33.30 -2.73 -16.50
C GLY A 295 32.37 -3.07 -15.29
N CYS A 296 31.54 -2.15 -14.81
CA CYS A 296 30.58 -2.47 -13.76
C CYS A 296 29.61 -3.56 -14.21
N PRO A 297 29.47 -4.69 -13.46
CA PRO A 297 28.66 -5.83 -13.90
C PRO A 297 27.15 -5.63 -13.73
N PHE A 298 26.70 -4.61 -12.98
CA PHE A 298 25.29 -4.29 -12.83
C PHE A 298 24.89 -3.04 -13.62
N ALA A 299 23.70 -3.07 -14.18
CA ALA A 299 23.05 -1.91 -14.81
C ALA A 299 22.49 -0.95 -13.77
N SER A 300 21.96 -1.50 -12.69
CA SER A 300 21.52 -0.76 -11.50
C SER A 300 21.58 -1.63 -10.27
N ALA A 301 21.85 -0.99 -9.12
CA ALA A 301 21.65 -1.57 -7.80
C ALA A 301 20.92 -0.56 -6.93
N ARG A 302 20.04 -1.02 -6.05
CA ARG A 302 19.25 -0.17 -5.18
C ARG A 302 19.04 -0.82 -3.82
N LEU A 303 19.29 -0.06 -2.76
CA LEU A 303 18.95 -0.44 -1.39
C LEU A 303 17.72 0.34 -0.94
N GLN A 304 16.74 -0.35 -0.42
CA GLN A 304 15.52 0.28 0.07
C GLN A 304 14.94 -0.44 1.29
N ASN A 305 14.20 0.31 2.11
CA ASN A 305 13.38 -0.26 3.16
C ASN A 305 11.99 -0.53 2.62
N VAL A 306 11.56 -1.78 2.60
CA VAL A 306 10.26 -2.19 2.09
C VAL A 306 9.41 -2.81 3.18
N PRO A 307 8.14 -2.41 3.33
CA PRO A 307 7.20 -3.14 4.15
C PRO A 307 6.76 -4.39 3.38
N LEU A 308 7.14 -5.56 3.86
CA LEU A 308 6.70 -6.83 3.26
C LEU A 308 5.27 -7.19 3.71
N THR A 309 4.99 -6.98 4.99
CA THR A 309 3.66 -7.20 5.60
C THR A 309 3.46 -6.20 6.73
N ASN A 310 2.30 -6.18 7.35
CA ASN A 310 2.04 -5.35 8.54
C ASN A 310 2.91 -5.72 9.76
N THR A 311 3.55 -6.88 9.73
CA THR A 311 4.40 -7.39 10.83
C THR A 311 5.88 -7.52 10.48
N CYS A 312 6.23 -7.34 9.21
CA CYS A 312 7.59 -7.56 8.70
C CYS A 312 7.99 -6.47 7.70
N ASP A 313 9.08 -5.78 8.01
CA ASP A 313 9.81 -4.95 7.05
C ASP A 313 11.05 -5.71 6.55
N ALA A 314 11.62 -5.26 5.45
CA ALA A 314 12.92 -5.72 5.00
C ALA A 314 13.79 -4.59 4.47
N LEU A 315 15.10 -4.73 4.66
CA LEU A 315 16.08 -4.05 3.85
C LEU A 315 16.26 -4.87 2.58
N GLU A 316 15.88 -4.32 1.44
CA GLU A 316 15.95 -4.96 0.13
C GLU A 316 17.11 -4.39 -0.67
N LEU A 317 18.05 -5.24 -1.09
CA LEU A 317 19.01 -4.93 -2.14
C LEU A 317 18.54 -5.54 -3.45
N GLN A 318 18.14 -4.69 -4.38
CA GLN A 318 17.76 -5.08 -5.73
C GLN A 318 18.93 -4.81 -6.68
N VAL A 319 19.31 -5.82 -7.47
CA VAL A 319 20.41 -5.74 -8.45
C VAL A 319 19.91 -6.19 -9.80
N VAL A 320 20.13 -5.39 -10.83
CA VAL A 320 19.87 -5.72 -12.23
C VAL A 320 21.21 -5.90 -12.93
N ALA A 321 21.47 -7.10 -13.42
CA ALA A 321 22.73 -7.42 -14.08
C ALA A 321 22.82 -6.81 -15.48
N ARG A 322 24.04 -6.55 -15.95
CA ARG A 322 24.32 -6.35 -17.37
C ARG A 322 24.41 -7.71 -18.05
N GLY A 323 23.51 -7.97 -18.99
CA GLY A 323 23.40 -9.30 -19.60
C GLY A 323 23.05 -10.38 -18.58
N ASN A 324 23.76 -11.49 -18.60
CA ASN A 324 23.50 -12.66 -17.75
C ASN A 324 24.45 -12.80 -16.55
N ALA A 325 25.30 -11.78 -16.29
CA ALA A 325 26.34 -11.81 -15.25
C ALA A 325 25.77 -11.54 -13.83
N ILE A 326 24.71 -12.26 -13.45
CA ILE A 326 23.99 -11.96 -12.18
C ILE A 326 24.84 -12.25 -10.92
N ALA A 327 25.70 -13.26 -10.95
CA ALA A 327 26.55 -13.60 -9.82
C ALA A 327 27.60 -12.51 -9.57
N GLU A 328 28.26 -12.03 -10.63
CA GLU A 328 29.21 -10.92 -10.58
C GLU A 328 28.53 -9.62 -10.19
N ALA A 329 27.36 -9.35 -10.75
CA ALA A 329 26.56 -8.16 -10.46
C ALA A 329 26.15 -8.11 -8.97
N PHE A 330 25.63 -9.22 -8.45
CA PHE A 330 25.24 -9.34 -7.04
C PHE A 330 26.46 -9.25 -6.12
N THR A 331 27.56 -9.97 -6.45
CA THR A 331 28.78 -9.93 -5.65
C THR A 331 29.36 -8.53 -5.57
N SER A 332 29.36 -7.79 -6.67
CA SER A 332 29.83 -6.39 -6.70
C SER A 332 28.96 -5.48 -5.84
N ALA A 333 27.63 -5.53 -6.00
CA ALA A 333 26.71 -4.70 -5.23
C ALA A 333 26.69 -5.05 -3.73
N TYR A 334 26.64 -6.35 -3.41
CA TYR A 334 26.69 -6.81 -2.01
C TYR A 334 28.07 -6.53 -1.37
N GLY A 335 29.16 -6.64 -2.14
CA GLY A 335 30.49 -6.27 -1.69
C GLY A 335 30.61 -4.81 -1.26
N GLU A 336 29.93 -3.89 -1.99
CA GLU A 336 29.88 -2.49 -1.58
C GLU A 336 29.01 -2.26 -0.34
N LEU A 337 27.90 -2.97 -0.22
CA LEU A 337 27.08 -2.97 0.99
C LEU A 337 27.88 -3.47 2.21
N GLU A 338 28.65 -4.56 2.05
CA GLU A 338 29.51 -5.10 3.08
C GLU A 338 30.70 -4.17 3.41
N ARG A 339 31.21 -3.43 2.42
CA ARG A 339 32.23 -2.39 2.65
C ARG A 339 31.68 -1.30 3.57
N VAL A 340 30.45 -0.83 3.33
CA VAL A 340 29.80 0.16 4.19
C VAL A 340 29.57 -0.42 5.59
N ARG A 341 29.13 -1.67 5.70
CA ARG A 341 28.97 -2.33 7.01
C ARG A 341 30.26 -2.32 7.82
N ARG A 342 31.44 -2.54 7.19
CA ARG A 342 32.73 -2.64 7.86
C ARG A 342 33.39 -1.29 8.12
N PHE A 343 33.31 -0.37 7.17
CA PHE A 343 34.09 0.87 7.17
C PHE A 343 33.23 2.13 7.31
N GLY A 344 31.91 2.00 7.16
CA GLY A 344 30.96 3.10 7.24
C GLY A 344 30.94 4.00 6.01
N PHE A 345 30.16 5.05 6.12
CA PHE A 345 30.12 6.20 5.24
C PHE A 345 31.03 7.31 5.75
N THR A 346 31.24 8.36 4.93
CA THR A 346 31.99 9.57 5.29
C THR A 346 31.07 10.73 5.61
N GLU A 347 31.62 11.78 6.25
CA GLU A 347 30.87 13.03 6.53
C GLU A 347 30.41 13.72 5.24
N GLU A 348 31.23 13.68 4.18
CA GLU A 348 30.90 14.29 2.88
C GLU A 348 29.66 13.63 2.27
N GLU A 349 29.57 12.31 2.33
CA GLU A 349 28.40 11.56 1.85
C GLU A 349 27.14 11.89 2.65
N LEU A 350 27.25 11.95 3.98
CA LEU A 350 26.15 12.35 4.85
C LEU A 350 25.68 13.78 4.54
N GLU A 351 26.60 14.72 4.38
CA GLU A 351 26.27 16.11 4.11
C GLU A 351 25.63 16.30 2.73
N GLN A 352 26.09 15.57 1.72
CA GLN A 352 25.48 15.57 0.39
C GLN A 352 24.01 15.12 0.45
N VAL A 353 23.74 14.00 1.11
CA VAL A 353 22.38 13.44 1.23
C VAL A 353 21.51 14.34 2.14
N ARG A 354 22.05 14.80 3.27
CA ARG A 354 21.39 15.74 4.18
C ARG A 354 20.92 16.99 3.45
N THR A 355 21.80 17.61 2.67
CA THR A 355 21.48 18.79 1.86
C THR A 355 20.38 18.50 0.85
N GLY A 356 20.43 17.35 0.17
CA GLY A 356 19.41 16.92 -0.78
C GLY A 356 18.04 16.77 -0.12
N ILE A 357 17.96 16.07 1.02
CA ILE A 357 16.69 15.84 1.74
C ILE A 357 16.14 17.17 2.32
N LEU A 358 17.00 18.03 2.87
CA LEU A 358 16.58 19.34 3.37
C LEU A 358 16.04 20.23 2.24
N ARG A 359 16.68 20.24 1.07
CA ARG A 359 16.19 20.97 -0.11
C ARG A 359 14.82 20.46 -0.56
N GLY A 360 14.67 19.13 -0.69
CA GLY A 360 13.40 18.50 -1.03
C GLY A 360 12.30 18.77 0.00
N GLY A 361 12.63 18.71 1.30
CA GLY A 361 11.70 18.99 2.38
C GLY A 361 11.25 20.47 2.42
N LYS A 362 12.17 21.40 2.14
CA LYS A 362 11.85 22.84 2.02
C LYS A 362 10.92 23.08 0.84
N TYR A 363 11.24 22.52 -0.32
CA TYR A 363 10.37 22.61 -1.51
C TYR A 363 8.97 22.03 -1.24
N ALA A 364 8.88 20.85 -0.63
CA ALA A 364 7.60 20.23 -0.28
C ALA A 364 6.79 21.08 0.74
N TYR A 365 7.45 21.81 1.62
CA TYR A 365 6.80 22.77 2.53
C TYR A 365 6.27 24.00 1.77
N GLU A 366 7.11 24.60 0.92
CA GLU A 366 6.76 25.80 0.14
C GLU A 366 5.62 25.54 -0.87
N THR A 367 5.57 24.33 -1.45
CA THR A 367 4.54 23.92 -2.42
C THR A 367 3.41 23.11 -1.80
N ALA A 368 3.28 23.11 -0.47
CA ALA A 368 2.31 22.27 0.23
C ALA A 368 0.84 22.55 -0.17
N GLY A 369 0.52 23.76 -0.60
CA GLY A 369 -0.80 24.15 -1.12
C GLY A 369 -1.10 23.63 -2.54
N GLU A 370 -0.09 23.16 -3.25
CA GLU A 370 -0.22 22.65 -4.63
C GLU A 370 -0.40 21.13 -4.70
N ARG A 371 -0.53 20.45 -3.55
CA ARG A 371 -0.66 18.99 -3.51
C ARG A 371 -2.01 18.54 -3.99
N GLU A 372 -2.01 17.53 -4.87
CA GLU A 372 -3.21 16.88 -5.37
C GLU A 372 -3.91 16.06 -4.27
N ASN A 373 -5.23 15.88 -4.40
CA ASN A 373 -6.03 15.12 -3.44
C ASN A 373 -5.45 13.73 -3.15
N GLY A 374 -5.05 12.99 -4.19
CA GLY A 374 -4.51 11.64 -4.04
C GLY A 374 -3.33 11.54 -3.07
N MET A 375 -2.41 12.53 -3.07
CA MET A 375 -1.30 12.56 -2.10
C MET A 375 -1.80 12.69 -0.66
N LEU A 376 -2.81 13.53 -0.46
CA LEU A 376 -3.42 13.78 0.86
C LEU A 376 -4.27 12.60 1.34
N VAL A 377 -4.94 11.92 0.42
CA VAL A 377 -5.68 10.67 0.68
C VAL A 377 -4.72 9.59 1.19
N TRP A 378 -3.58 9.39 0.52
CA TRP A 378 -2.62 8.37 0.93
C TRP A 378 -1.94 8.66 2.28
N GLU A 379 -1.76 9.93 2.66
CA GLU A 379 -1.37 10.29 4.04
C GLU A 379 -2.41 9.77 5.06
N CYS A 380 -3.70 9.95 4.78
CA CYS A 380 -4.79 9.48 5.64
C CYS A 380 -4.87 7.94 5.69
N ILE A 381 -4.74 7.27 4.55
CA ILE A 381 -4.73 5.81 4.45
C ILE A 381 -3.55 5.23 5.24
N ASN A 382 -2.34 5.78 5.10
CA ASN A 382 -1.17 5.34 5.85
C ASN A 382 -1.33 5.56 7.36
N HIS A 383 -1.99 6.64 7.77
CA HIS A 383 -2.35 6.82 9.17
C HIS A 383 -3.35 5.75 9.63
N TYR A 384 -4.38 5.46 8.84
CA TYR A 384 -5.37 4.44 9.18
C TYR A 384 -4.75 3.04 9.32
N VAL A 385 -4.02 2.61 8.30
CA VAL A 385 -3.50 1.24 8.21
C VAL A 385 -2.29 1.05 9.13
N LYS A 386 -1.35 2.02 9.15
CA LYS A 386 -0.04 1.89 9.81
C LYS A 386 0.15 2.83 10.99
N ASN A 387 -0.81 3.71 11.28
CA ASN A 387 -0.71 4.73 12.32
C ASN A 387 0.50 5.70 12.15
N VAL A 388 0.89 5.95 10.89
CA VAL A 388 1.93 6.94 10.58
C VAL A 388 1.42 8.34 10.96
N PRO A 389 2.22 9.22 11.59
CA PRO A 389 1.75 10.53 12.05
C PRO A 389 1.18 11.39 10.91
N LEU A 390 -0.01 11.97 11.12
CA LEU A 390 -0.53 13.04 10.28
C LEU A 390 0.07 14.37 10.74
N MET A 391 1.02 14.89 9.99
CA MET A 391 1.68 16.15 10.28
C MET A 391 1.25 17.25 9.32
N SER A 392 1.03 18.46 9.83
CA SER A 392 0.94 19.62 8.94
C SER A 392 2.26 19.82 8.18
N PRO A 393 2.24 20.46 7.00
CA PRO A 393 3.48 20.73 6.26
C PRO A 393 4.54 21.44 7.09
N ARG A 394 4.12 22.40 7.93
CA ARG A 394 5.00 23.13 8.85
C ARG A 394 5.66 22.20 9.88
N HIS A 395 4.88 21.31 10.51
CA HIS A 395 5.41 20.36 11.49
C HIS A 395 6.34 19.35 10.83
N LYS A 396 5.96 18.82 9.67
CA LYS A 396 6.80 17.89 8.91
C LYS A 396 8.14 18.50 8.57
N TRP A 397 8.16 19.76 8.09
CA TRP A 397 9.38 20.49 7.79
C TRP A 397 10.21 20.73 9.05
N ALA A 398 9.61 21.20 10.15
CA ALA A 398 10.32 21.45 11.42
C ALA A 398 10.95 20.18 12.00
N VAL A 399 10.22 19.04 11.94
CA VAL A 399 10.73 17.74 12.37
C VAL A 399 11.90 17.28 11.49
N THR A 400 11.77 17.43 10.17
CA THR A 400 12.85 17.09 9.22
C THR A 400 14.12 17.90 9.52
N GLN A 401 14.00 19.23 9.73
CA GLN A 401 15.13 20.08 10.09
C GLN A 401 15.77 19.67 11.42
N LEU A 402 14.95 19.44 12.45
CA LEU A 402 15.45 19.05 13.76
C LEU A 402 16.23 17.74 13.72
N MET A 403 15.66 16.72 13.06
CA MET A 403 16.27 15.40 12.99
C MET A 403 17.55 15.41 12.16
N LEU A 404 17.52 15.99 10.98
CA LEU A 404 18.68 15.98 10.07
C LEU A 404 19.79 16.93 10.48
N ALA A 405 19.45 18.18 10.80
CA ALA A 405 20.49 19.21 11.02
C ALA A 405 21.06 19.22 12.43
N LYS A 406 20.31 18.71 13.43
CA LYS A 406 20.72 18.87 14.84
C LYS A 406 20.94 17.55 15.59
N GLN A 407 20.30 16.46 15.18
CA GLN A 407 20.31 15.21 15.96
C GLN A 407 21.07 14.08 15.28
N MET A 408 21.00 13.96 13.94
CA MET A 408 21.59 12.86 13.21
C MET A 408 23.10 13.04 13.01
N THR A 409 23.88 12.09 13.49
CA THR A 409 25.35 12.03 13.32
C THR A 409 25.74 10.91 12.38
N LEU A 410 26.92 11.03 11.76
CA LEU A 410 27.51 9.95 10.93
C LEU A 410 27.67 8.66 11.72
N GLN A 411 28.09 8.75 12.98
CA GLN A 411 28.26 7.59 13.85
C GLN A 411 26.94 6.79 13.98
N GLN A 412 25.82 7.49 14.24
CA GLN A 412 24.50 6.84 14.36
C GLN A 412 24.06 6.16 13.04
N VAL A 413 24.31 6.81 11.89
CA VAL A 413 23.99 6.23 10.58
C VAL A 413 24.84 4.99 10.32
N ASN A 414 26.14 5.02 10.63
CA ASN A 414 27.04 3.89 10.46
C ASN A 414 26.69 2.74 11.40
N GLU A 415 26.40 2.99 12.67
CA GLU A 415 25.93 1.97 13.62
C GLU A 415 24.63 1.34 13.16
N LEU A 416 23.68 2.16 12.63
CA LEU A 416 22.43 1.64 12.06
C LEU A 416 22.70 0.71 10.86
N MET A 417 23.59 1.10 9.95
CA MET A 417 23.93 0.26 8.79
C MET A 417 24.57 -1.07 9.22
N GLN A 418 25.45 -1.05 10.21
CA GLN A 418 26.01 -2.28 10.78
C GLN A 418 24.92 -3.21 11.32
N GLN A 419 23.93 -2.64 12.04
CA GLN A 419 22.81 -3.42 12.58
C GLN A 419 21.88 -3.96 11.48
N LEU A 420 21.53 -3.12 10.49
CA LEU A 420 20.60 -3.47 9.42
C LEU A 420 21.16 -4.53 8.45
N VAL A 421 22.49 -4.56 8.25
CA VAL A 421 23.17 -5.49 7.34
C VAL A 421 23.75 -6.71 8.07
N SER A 422 23.64 -6.78 9.39
CA SER A 422 24.02 -7.96 10.15
C SER A 422 23.03 -9.10 9.88
N LEU A 423 23.56 -10.24 9.45
CA LEU A 423 22.82 -11.49 9.20
C LEU A 423 22.81 -12.37 10.46
#